data_66c921db48e0a8fd140f5cb818a76ec8
#
_entry.id   66c921db48e0a8fd140f5cb818a76ec8
#
_cell.length_a   1.000
_cell.length_b   1.000
_cell.length_c   1.000
_cell.angle_alpha   90.00
_cell.angle_beta   90.00
_cell.angle_gamma   90.00
#
_symmetry.space_group_name_H-M   'P 1'
#
loop_
_entity.id
_entity.type
_entity.pdbx_description
1 polymer ?
#
loop_
_entity_poly.entity_id
_entity_poly.type
_entity_poly.pdbx_seq_one_letter_code
_entity_poly.pdbx_strand_id
1 'polypeptide(L)'
;MDRKKLTIPVTKDESVSAILTMPPNKKRIYSAGVITAHGAGNDMENDLLVAFTDGLAKAGYPALRFNFPYKEKGLKAPDNPKKLEDTWAAVYRYFKEDSTVHVNHIIAAGKSMGGRLASQMAAERKLPVEGLIFLGYTLRPAGDQSKIRDAHLYDIEIPMLFFAGTRDSLCDIAKLQSVLKKLSAPWKLEIIEGGDHSFHIPKSMGITKSEIFDRIVKTAKQWIETTFA
;
A
#
# COMPACT_ATOMS: atom_id res chain seq x y z
N MET A 1 -21.07 3.29 3.06
CA MET A 1 -19.96 3.16 2.09
C MET A 1 -20.46 2.31 0.94
N ASP A 2 -20.21 2.73 -0.26
CA ASP A 2 -20.53 1.99 -1.47
C ASP A 2 -19.28 1.19 -1.89
N ARG A 3 -19.41 -0.15 -1.95
CA ARG A 3 -18.32 -1.06 -2.36
C ARG A 3 -18.70 -1.68 -3.69
N LYS A 4 -17.93 -1.38 -4.72
CA LYS A 4 -18.09 -1.92 -6.07
C LYS A 4 -17.05 -3.02 -6.29
N LYS A 5 -17.52 -4.24 -6.56
CA LYS A 5 -16.66 -5.34 -7.03
C LYS A 5 -16.33 -5.11 -8.49
N LEU A 6 -15.07 -5.27 -8.84
CA LEU A 6 -14.55 -5.03 -10.17
C LEU A 6 -13.78 -6.23 -10.68
N THR A 7 -13.79 -6.41 -11.99
CA THR A 7 -12.88 -7.29 -12.72
C THR A 7 -12.05 -6.42 -13.65
N ILE A 8 -10.75 -6.33 -13.41
CA ILE A 8 -9.84 -5.45 -14.13
C ILE A 8 -9.01 -6.30 -15.11
N PRO A 9 -9.11 -6.07 -16.42
CA PRO A 9 -8.27 -6.76 -17.40
C PRO A 9 -6.79 -6.37 -17.22
N VAL A 10 -5.92 -7.38 -17.15
CA VAL A 10 -4.46 -7.22 -17.12
C VAL A 10 -3.88 -7.49 -18.50
N THR A 11 -4.36 -8.56 -19.14
CA THR A 11 -4.04 -8.93 -20.54
C THR A 11 -5.33 -9.31 -21.27
N LYS A 12 -5.24 -9.78 -22.52
CA LYS A 12 -6.41 -10.30 -23.25
C LYS A 12 -7.05 -11.49 -22.58
N ASP A 13 -6.27 -12.33 -21.89
CA ASP A 13 -6.69 -13.62 -21.35
C ASP A 13 -6.68 -13.64 -19.81
N GLU A 14 -6.31 -12.54 -19.15
CA GLU A 14 -6.15 -12.52 -17.70
C GLU A 14 -6.71 -11.24 -17.10
N SER A 15 -7.47 -11.39 -16.05
CA SER A 15 -8.04 -10.30 -15.26
C SER A 15 -7.84 -10.55 -13.77
N VAL A 16 -7.99 -9.52 -12.98
CA VAL A 16 -7.91 -9.58 -11.52
C VAL A 16 -9.14 -8.97 -10.87
N SER A 17 -9.51 -9.52 -9.72
CA SER A 17 -10.54 -8.99 -8.86
C SER A 17 -10.05 -7.75 -8.12
N ALA A 18 -10.91 -6.76 -7.97
CA ALA A 18 -10.67 -5.59 -7.15
C ALA A 18 -11.96 -5.14 -6.44
N ILE A 19 -11.80 -4.38 -5.37
CA ILE A 19 -12.89 -3.72 -4.67
C ILE A 19 -12.58 -2.24 -4.58
N LEU A 20 -13.42 -1.43 -5.19
CA LEU A 20 -13.44 0.02 -5.04
C LEU A 20 -14.42 0.39 -3.94
N THR A 21 -13.94 1.06 -2.91
CA THR A 21 -14.75 1.60 -1.82
C THR A 21 -14.84 3.11 -1.98
N MET A 22 -16.05 3.62 -2.20
CA MET A 22 -16.31 5.04 -2.35
C MET A 22 -16.71 5.69 -1.01
N PRO A 23 -16.33 6.96 -0.79
CA PRO A 23 -16.79 7.73 0.35
C PRO A 23 -18.32 7.82 0.42
N PRO A 24 -18.90 7.95 1.64
CA PRO A 24 -20.36 8.06 1.81
C PRO A 24 -20.90 9.35 1.20
N ASN A 25 -20.13 10.42 1.22
CA ASN A 25 -20.49 11.71 0.62
C ASN A 25 -19.85 11.79 -0.77
N LYS A 26 -20.66 11.66 -1.82
CA LYS A 26 -20.20 11.79 -3.20
C LYS A 26 -19.77 13.25 -3.46
N LYS A 27 -18.48 13.45 -3.62
CA LYS A 27 -17.90 14.71 -4.11
C LYS A 27 -17.69 14.61 -5.61
N ARG A 28 -17.68 15.77 -6.27
CA ARG A 28 -17.35 15.83 -7.71
C ARG A 28 -15.87 15.51 -7.94
N ILE A 29 -15.00 16.01 -7.06
CA ILE A 29 -13.55 15.79 -7.11
C ILE A 29 -13.06 15.54 -5.68
N TYR A 30 -12.18 14.57 -5.51
CA TYR A 30 -11.50 14.24 -4.26
C TYR A 30 -10.03 14.73 -4.34
N SER A 31 -9.45 15.16 -3.22
CA SER A 31 -8.04 15.56 -3.20
C SER A 31 -7.10 14.41 -3.54
N ALA A 32 -7.38 13.21 -3.07
CA ALA A 32 -6.60 12.03 -3.39
C ALA A 32 -7.46 10.77 -3.46
N GLY A 33 -6.96 9.75 -4.18
CA GLY A 33 -7.45 8.39 -4.14
C GLY A 33 -6.31 7.41 -3.89
N VAL A 34 -6.61 6.25 -3.32
CA VAL A 34 -5.58 5.29 -2.87
C VAL A 34 -5.80 3.92 -3.50
N ILE A 35 -4.77 3.40 -4.17
CA ILE A 35 -4.73 2.03 -4.68
C ILE A 35 -3.87 1.19 -3.75
N THR A 36 -4.37 0.04 -3.28
CA THR A 36 -3.69 -0.77 -2.28
C THR A 36 -3.46 -2.21 -2.75
N ALA A 37 -2.20 -2.66 -2.71
CA ALA A 37 -1.80 -4.02 -3.06
C ALA A 37 -1.45 -4.87 -1.83
N HIS A 38 -1.78 -6.17 -1.91
CA HIS A 38 -1.46 -7.14 -0.85
C HIS A 38 -0.01 -7.62 -0.89
N GLY A 39 0.45 -8.23 0.20
CA GLY A 39 1.74 -8.89 0.32
C GLY A 39 1.77 -10.30 -0.28
N ALA A 40 2.96 -10.89 -0.39
CA ALA A 40 3.13 -12.26 -0.82
C ALA A 40 2.34 -13.24 0.08
N GLY A 41 1.71 -14.25 -0.53
CA GLY A 41 0.92 -15.25 0.16
C GLY A 41 -0.46 -14.80 0.68
N ASN A 42 -0.75 -13.49 0.63
CA ASN A 42 -2.03 -12.87 1.00
C ASN A 42 -2.85 -12.51 -0.23
N ASP A 43 -4.04 -11.94 0.00
CA ASP A 43 -4.96 -11.42 -1.00
C ASP A 43 -5.54 -10.06 -0.56
N MET A 44 -6.43 -9.50 -1.38
CA MET A 44 -7.07 -8.22 -1.12
C MET A 44 -8.03 -8.23 0.08
N GLU A 45 -8.47 -9.39 0.55
CA GLU A 45 -9.35 -9.54 1.72
C GLU A 45 -8.57 -9.64 3.04
N ASN A 46 -7.25 -9.44 3.01
CA ASN A 46 -6.46 -9.31 4.23
C ASN A 46 -7.05 -8.22 5.15
N ASP A 47 -7.25 -8.54 6.44
CA ASP A 47 -7.94 -7.67 7.41
C ASP A 47 -7.36 -6.25 7.48
N LEU A 48 -6.03 -6.11 7.40
CA LEU A 48 -5.39 -4.80 7.39
C LEU A 48 -5.76 -4.00 6.14
N LEU A 49 -5.76 -4.63 4.96
CA LEU A 49 -6.09 -3.95 3.71
C LEU A 49 -7.57 -3.55 3.67
N VAL A 50 -8.44 -4.43 4.16
CA VAL A 50 -9.88 -4.13 4.30
C VAL A 50 -10.08 -2.95 5.23
N ALA A 51 -9.52 -2.99 6.44
CA ALA A 51 -9.63 -1.90 7.41
C ALA A 51 -9.04 -0.59 6.89
N PHE A 52 -7.89 -0.65 6.21
CA PHE A 52 -7.20 0.50 5.64
C PHE A 52 -8.03 1.17 4.53
N THR A 53 -8.47 0.42 3.53
CA THR A 53 -9.24 0.98 2.41
C THR A 53 -10.62 1.46 2.84
N ASP A 54 -11.31 0.72 3.71
CA ASP A 54 -12.60 1.14 4.24
C ASP A 54 -12.48 2.37 5.16
N GLY A 55 -11.43 2.42 5.98
CA GLY A 55 -11.14 3.55 6.84
C GLY A 55 -10.84 4.84 6.06
N LEU A 56 -10.03 4.74 4.98
CA LEU A 56 -9.77 5.86 4.09
C LEU A 56 -11.02 6.30 3.34
N ALA A 57 -11.86 5.38 2.88
CA ALA A 57 -13.13 5.73 2.24
C ALA A 57 -14.07 6.45 3.23
N LYS A 58 -14.17 6.01 4.49
CA LYS A 58 -14.90 6.74 5.54
C LYS A 58 -14.34 8.15 5.76
N ALA A 59 -13.03 8.31 5.65
CA ALA A 59 -12.35 9.59 5.79
C ALA A 59 -12.48 10.51 4.56
N GLY A 60 -13.11 10.05 3.47
CA GLY A 60 -13.39 10.87 2.29
C GLY A 60 -12.47 10.62 1.09
N TYR A 61 -11.71 9.53 1.08
CA TYR A 61 -10.81 9.16 -0.01
C TYR A 61 -11.28 7.90 -0.73
N PRO A 62 -11.59 7.93 -2.04
CA PRO A 62 -11.81 6.71 -2.82
C PRO A 62 -10.62 5.76 -2.66
N ALA A 63 -10.89 4.50 -2.34
CA ALA A 63 -9.84 3.52 -2.08
C ALA A 63 -10.14 2.21 -2.80
N LEU A 64 -9.14 1.71 -3.53
CA LEU A 64 -9.20 0.46 -4.28
C LEU A 64 -8.19 -0.53 -3.71
N ARG A 65 -8.62 -1.79 -3.51
CA ARG A 65 -7.73 -2.92 -3.24
C ARG A 65 -7.94 -4.00 -4.28
N PHE A 66 -6.89 -4.73 -4.64
CA PHE A 66 -6.94 -5.71 -5.72
C PHE A 66 -6.10 -6.95 -5.43
N ASN A 67 -6.40 -8.04 -6.14
CA ASN A 67 -5.60 -9.25 -6.17
C ASN A 67 -4.55 -9.23 -7.27
N PHE A 68 -3.39 -9.84 -7.01
CA PHE A 68 -2.47 -10.24 -8.09
C PHE A 68 -2.96 -11.55 -8.74
N PRO A 69 -2.60 -11.81 -10.02
CA PRO A 69 -3.14 -12.94 -10.78
C PRO A 69 -2.93 -14.31 -10.16
N TYR A 70 -1.81 -14.53 -9.44
CA TYR A 70 -1.57 -15.80 -8.74
C TYR A 70 -2.65 -16.09 -7.68
N LYS A 71 -3.27 -15.06 -7.09
CA LYS A 71 -4.35 -15.22 -6.10
C LYS A 71 -5.67 -15.63 -6.75
N GLU A 72 -5.96 -15.13 -7.95
CA GLU A 72 -7.12 -15.56 -8.73
C GLU A 72 -7.06 -17.06 -9.05
N LYS A 73 -5.85 -17.61 -9.16
CA LYS A 73 -5.57 -19.04 -9.38
C LYS A 73 -5.45 -19.85 -8.07
N GLY A 74 -5.72 -19.25 -6.92
CA GLY A 74 -5.59 -19.91 -5.60
C GLY A 74 -4.16 -20.25 -5.19
N LEU A 75 -3.14 -19.70 -5.88
CA LEU A 75 -1.74 -19.98 -5.61
C LEU A 75 -1.21 -19.14 -4.43
N LYS A 76 -0.17 -19.66 -3.76
CA LYS A 76 0.52 -18.96 -2.65
C LYS A 76 1.77 -18.21 -3.13
N ALA A 77 2.48 -18.77 -4.10
CA ALA A 77 3.70 -18.17 -4.64
C ALA A 77 3.36 -17.02 -5.60
N PRO A 78 4.00 -15.85 -5.45
CA PRO A 78 3.81 -14.73 -6.37
C PRO A 78 4.17 -15.09 -7.81
N ASP A 79 3.51 -14.44 -8.76
CA ASP A 79 3.90 -14.42 -10.16
C ASP A 79 5.30 -13.81 -10.34
N ASN A 80 5.87 -13.93 -11.54
CA ASN A 80 7.12 -13.26 -11.87
C ASN A 80 6.98 -11.73 -11.79
N PRO A 81 8.09 -10.98 -11.60
CA PRO A 81 8.06 -9.53 -11.42
C PRO A 81 7.30 -8.78 -12.51
N LYS A 82 7.55 -9.12 -13.79
CA LYS A 82 6.89 -8.46 -14.92
C LYS A 82 5.37 -8.53 -14.84
N LYS A 83 4.82 -9.70 -14.50
CA LYS A 83 3.38 -9.90 -14.40
C LYS A 83 2.76 -9.13 -13.24
N LEU A 84 3.47 -9.02 -12.11
CA LEU A 84 3.06 -8.21 -10.98
C LEU A 84 3.07 -6.71 -11.35
N GLU A 85 4.09 -6.24 -12.08
CA GLU A 85 4.19 -4.87 -12.61
C GLU A 85 3.05 -4.57 -13.58
N ASP A 86 2.78 -5.45 -14.54
CA ASP A 86 1.69 -5.30 -15.51
C ASP A 86 0.33 -5.21 -14.80
N THR A 87 0.15 -5.96 -13.72
CA THR A 87 -1.05 -5.89 -12.89
C THR A 87 -1.19 -4.52 -12.22
N TRP A 88 -0.13 -4.00 -11.59
CA TRP A 88 -0.14 -2.67 -11.00
C TRP A 88 -0.47 -1.59 -12.03
N ALA A 89 0.15 -1.65 -13.22
CA ALA A 89 -0.08 -0.70 -14.30
C ALA A 89 -1.53 -0.76 -14.81
N ALA A 90 -2.10 -1.95 -14.94
CA ALA A 90 -3.50 -2.14 -15.36
C ALA A 90 -4.47 -1.57 -14.33
N VAL A 91 -4.25 -1.86 -13.03
CA VAL A 91 -5.10 -1.36 -11.94
C VAL A 91 -4.99 0.17 -11.80
N TYR A 92 -3.77 0.72 -11.92
CA TYR A 92 -3.57 2.17 -11.93
C TYR A 92 -4.36 2.84 -13.06
N ARG A 93 -4.24 2.32 -14.29
CA ARG A 93 -4.96 2.84 -15.47
C ARG A 93 -6.46 2.78 -15.25
N TYR A 94 -6.97 1.64 -14.80
CA TYR A 94 -8.39 1.47 -14.50
C TYR A 94 -8.89 2.52 -13.50
N PHE A 95 -8.16 2.69 -12.38
CA PHE A 95 -8.54 3.64 -11.33
C PHE A 95 -8.53 5.09 -11.83
N LYS A 96 -7.56 5.44 -12.66
CA LYS A 96 -7.42 6.78 -13.26
C LYS A 96 -8.52 7.08 -14.28
N GLU A 97 -8.97 6.07 -15.04
CA GLU A 97 -9.93 6.19 -16.13
C GLU A 97 -11.38 5.93 -15.67
N ASP A 98 -11.63 5.42 -14.45
CA ASP A 98 -12.99 5.18 -13.94
C ASP A 98 -13.74 6.49 -13.80
N SER A 99 -14.83 6.64 -14.57
CA SER A 99 -15.65 7.85 -14.62
C SER A 99 -16.35 8.20 -13.30
N THR A 100 -16.33 7.31 -12.33
CA THR A 100 -16.87 7.54 -10.97
C THR A 100 -15.83 8.03 -9.98
N VAL A 101 -14.53 7.96 -10.34
CA VAL A 101 -13.40 8.34 -9.49
C VAL A 101 -12.71 9.57 -10.07
N HIS A 102 -13.01 10.73 -9.52
CA HIS A 102 -12.31 11.98 -9.88
C HIS A 102 -11.43 12.41 -8.73
N VAL A 103 -10.12 12.23 -8.88
CA VAL A 103 -9.12 12.58 -7.87
C VAL A 103 -8.04 13.46 -8.45
N ASN A 104 -7.50 14.38 -7.63
CA ASN A 104 -6.37 15.21 -8.02
C ASN A 104 -5.06 14.44 -7.96
N HIS A 105 -4.93 13.54 -6.99
CA HIS A 105 -3.71 12.76 -6.74
C HIS A 105 -4.04 11.28 -6.58
N ILE A 106 -3.17 10.41 -7.11
CA ILE A 106 -3.26 8.96 -6.92
C ILE A 106 -2.08 8.50 -6.07
N ILE A 107 -2.38 7.82 -4.97
CA ILE A 107 -1.39 7.30 -4.03
C ILE A 107 -1.37 5.78 -4.12
N ALA A 108 -0.18 5.20 -4.28
CA ALA A 108 -0.02 3.75 -4.18
C ALA A 108 0.31 3.35 -2.75
N ALA A 109 -0.51 2.46 -2.20
CA ALA A 109 -0.26 1.84 -0.91
C ALA A 109 0.02 0.34 -1.08
N GLY A 110 0.73 -0.27 -0.14
CA GLY A 110 0.89 -1.71 -0.21
C GLY A 110 1.51 -2.34 1.01
N LYS A 111 1.06 -3.58 1.25
CA LYS A 111 1.62 -4.44 2.28
C LYS A 111 2.85 -5.16 1.73
N SER A 112 3.99 -5.04 2.42
CA SER A 112 5.16 -5.87 2.14
C SER A 112 5.58 -5.86 0.65
N MET A 113 5.44 -6.98 -0.05
CA MET A 113 5.72 -7.13 -1.48
C MET A 113 4.97 -6.09 -2.33
N GLY A 114 3.69 -5.86 -2.05
CA GLY A 114 2.86 -4.95 -2.84
C GLY A 114 3.37 -3.50 -2.79
N GLY A 115 3.75 -3.02 -1.60
CA GLY A 115 4.33 -1.68 -1.45
C GLY A 115 5.73 -1.57 -2.04
N ARG A 116 6.59 -2.58 -1.83
CA ARG A 116 7.93 -2.60 -2.41
C ARG A 116 7.89 -2.58 -3.93
N LEU A 117 7.01 -3.35 -4.54
CA LEU A 117 6.85 -3.36 -6.00
C LEU A 117 6.39 -1.99 -6.52
N ALA A 118 5.40 -1.37 -5.86
CA ALA A 118 4.96 -0.02 -6.20
C ALA A 118 6.11 1.00 -6.14
N SER A 119 6.97 0.91 -5.11
CA SER A 119 8.13 1.81 -4.98
C SER A 119 9.19 1.58 -6.06
N GLN A 120 9.44 0.33 -6.45
CA GLN A 120 10.34 0.02 -7.57
C GLN A 120 9.82 0.60 -8.89
N MET A 121 8.53 0.40 -9.17
CA MET A 121 7.90 0.95 -10.36
C MET A 121 7.85 2.49 -10.36
N ALA A 122 7.66 3.12 -9.20
CA ALA A 122 7.70 4.58 -9.06
C ALA A 122 9.12 5.12 -9.33
N ALA A 123 10.16 4.51 -8.76
CA ALA A 123 11.56 4.84 -9.03
C ALA A 123 11.91 4.72 -10.52
N GLU A 124 11.39 3.71 -11.19
CA GLU A 124 11.58 3.49 -12.64
C GLU A 124 10.61 4.31 -13.51
N ARG A 125 9.78 5.18 -12.90
CA ARG A 125 8.75 6.00 -13.58
C ARG A 125 7.72 5.18 -14.38
N LYS A 126 7.55 3.90 -14.03
CA LYS A 126 6.54 2.99 -14.62
C LYS A 126 5.16 3.11 -13.96
N LEU A 127 5.11 3.64 -12.74
CA LEU A 127 3.87 3.89 -11.98
C LEU A 127 3.81 5.37 -11.60
N PRO A 128 3.08 6.21 -12.36
CA PRO A 128 3.07 7.66 -12.17
C PRO A 128 2.09 8.08 -11.07
N VAL A 129 2.37 7.65 -9.84
CA VAL A 129 1.66 8.05 -8.62
C VAL A 129 2.34 9.24 -7.97
N GLU A 130 1.60 9.99 -7.17
CA GLU A 130 2.09 11.19 -6.51
C GLU A 130 2.50 10.96 -5.05
N GLY A 131 2.30 9.74 -4.52
CA GLY A 131 2.73 9.37 -3.17
C GLY A 131 2.73 7.87 -2.94
N LEU A 132 3.48 7.43 -1.93
CA LEU A 132 3.62 6.02 -1.56
C LEU A 132 3.33 5.81 -0.08
N ILE A 133 2.57 4.75 0.25
CA ILE A 133 2.30 4.32 1.62
C ILE A 133 2.72 2.86 1.80
N PHE A 134 3.61 2.61 2.75
CA PHE A 134 4.13 1.27 3.04
C PHE A 134 3.53 0.72 4.34
N LEU A 135 2.71 -0.30 4.23
CA LEU A 135 2.15 -1.06 5.35
C LEU A 135 3.09 -2.22 5.70
N GLY A 136 4.22 -1.92 6.37
CA GLY A 136 5.31 -2.86 6.63
C GLY A 136 6.22 -3.04 5.42
N TYR A 137 7.20 -2.15 5.27
CA TYR A 137 8.19 -2.24 4.19
C TYR A 137 9.12 -3.44 4.40
N THR A 138 9.40 -4.21 3.35
CA THR A 138 10.34 -5.33 3.40
C THR A 138 11.75 -4.85 3.08
N LEU A 139 12.43 -4.29 4.07
CA LEU A 139 13.80 -3.78 3.93
C LEU A 139 14.81 -4.90 3.66
N ARG A 140 14.52 -6.12 4.15
CA ARG A 140 15.38 -7.29 3.97
C ARG A 140 14.61 -8.46 3.34
N PRO A 141 15.26 -9.29 2.51
CA PRO A 141 14.66 -10.54 2.09
C PRO A 141 14.47 -11.48 3.29
N ALA A 142 13.42 -12.29 3.27
CA ALA A 142 13.28 -13.38 4.23
C ALA A 142 14.46 -14.35 4.05
N GLY A 143 15.09 -14.72 5.18
CA GLY A 143 16.22 -15.66 5.18
C GLY A 143 17.60 -15.07 4.85
N ASP A 144 17.69 -13.84 4.38
CA ASP A 144 18.98 -13.17 4.13
C ASP A 144 19.03 -11.79 4.80
N GLN A 145 19.65 -11.74 5.97
CA GLN A 145 19.76 -10.50 6.76
C GLN A 145 20.93 -9.59 6.31
N SER A 146 21.79 -10.06 5.43
CA SER A 146 22.93 -9.29 4.92
C SER A 146 22.53 -8.30 3.83
N LYS A 147 21.48 -8.59 3.06
CA LYS A 147 20.99 -7.75 1.96
C LYS A 147 20.00 -6.71 2.46
N ILE A 148 20.11 -5.50 1.91
CA ILE A 148 19.16 -4.39 2.10
C ILE A 148 18.52 -4.08 0.75
N ARG A 149 17.20 -3.86 0.76
CA ARG A 149 16.40 -3.54 -0.44
C ARG A 149 16.01 -2.07 -0.44
N ASP A 150 17.00 -1.21 -0.54
CA ASP A 150 16.84 0.24 -0.44
C ASP A 150 17.29 1.01 -1.69
N ALA A 151 18.08 0.41 -2.59
CA ALA A 151 18.72 1.11 -3.70
C ALA A 151 17.75 1.97 -4.53
N HIS A 152 16.58 1.43 -4.89
CA HIS A 152 15.57 2.16 -5.68
C HIS A 152 14.87 3.28 -4.89
N LEU A 153 14.93 3.28 -3.55
CA LEU A 153 14.30 4.34 -2.75
C LEU A 153 14.99 5.69 -2.94
N TYR A 154 16.27 5.69 -3.30
CA TYR A 154 17.05 6.92 -3.52
C TYR A 154 16.68 7.64 -4.82
N ASP A 155 16.03 6.93 -5.77
CA ASP A 155 15.58 7.47 -7.06
C ASP A 155 14.11 7.96 -7.01
N ILE A 156 13.44 7.84 -5.85
CA ILE A 156 12.07 8.29 -5.66
C ILE A 156 12.06 9.77 -5.26
N GLU A 157 11.29 10.57 -6.00
CA GLU A 157 11.14 12.01 -5.78
C GLU A 157 9.82 12.39 -5.08
N ILE A 158 8.86 11.45 -5.01
CA ILE A 158 7.53 11.66 -4.44
C ILE A 158 7.47 11.37 -2.93
N PRO A 159 6.56 12.00 -2.18
CA PRO A 159 6.40 11.78 -0.74
C PRO A 159 6.10 10.32 -0.37
N MET A 160 6.67 9.88 0.75
CA MET A 160 6.56 8.51 1.24
C MET A 160 6.13 8.45 2.72
N LEU A 161 5.13 7.60 3.03
CA LEU A 161 4.75 7.26 4.40
C LEU A 161 5.07 5.80 4.69
N PHE A 162 5.84 5.58 5.75
CA PHE A 162 6.21 4.23 6.21
C PHE A 162 5.53 3.92 7.53
N PHE A 163 4.90 2.74 7.62
CA PHE A 163 4.52 2.10 8.87
C PHE A 163 5.45 0.93 9.12
N ALA A 164 6.06 0.87 10.31
CA ALA A 164 6.99 -0.20 10.68
C ALA A 164 6.77 -0.63 12.12
N GLY A 165 6.76 -1.94 12.36
CA GLY A 165 6.64 -2.50 13.70
C GLY A 165 8.00 -2.69 14.36
N THR A 166 8.09 -2.48 15.69
CA THR A 166 9.36 -2.65 16.42
C THR A 166 9.82 -4.11 16.53
N ARG A 167 8.93 -5.07 16.25
CA ARG A 167 9.22 -6.51 16.23
C ARG A 167 9.19 -7.09 14.80
N ASP A 168 9.26 -6.23 13.78
CA ASP A 168 9.29 -6.68 12.39
C ASP A 168 10.67 -7.25 12.02
N SER A 169 10.75 -8.55 11.81
CA SER A 169 11.99 -9.24 11.44
C SER A 169 12.49 -8.92 10.03
N LEU A 170 11.62 -8.34 9.17
CA LEU A 170 11.96 -7.97 7.79
C LEU A 170 12.33 -6.48 7.67
N CYS A 171 12.13 -5.70 8.74
CA CYS A 171 12.37 -4.26 8.73
C CYS A 171 12.88 -3.77 10.09
N ASP A 172 14.18 -3.79 10.29
CA ASP A 172 14.83 -3.20 11.46
C ASP A 172 14.66 -1.67 11.44
N ILE A 173 14.10 -1.11 12.52
CA ILE A 173 13.76 0.33 12.62
C ILE A 173 15.01 1.21 12.49
N ALA A 174 16.11 0.88 13.16
CA ALA A 174 17.32 1.70 13.13
C ALA A 174 17.94 1.73 11.72
N LYS A 175 17.91 0.58 11.02
CA LYS A 175 18.36 0.50 9.63
C LYS A 175 17.45 1.26 8.69
N LEU A 176 16.11 1.13 8.84
CA LEU A 176 15.17 1.90 8.07
C LEU A 176 15.39 3.40 8.26
N GLN A 177 15.53 3.88 9.49
CA GLN A 177 15.82 5.28 9.79
C GLN A 177 17.12 5.75 9.14
N SER A 178 18.16 4.90 9.11
CA SER A 178 19.43 5.21 8.45
C SER A 178 19.28 5.33 6.93
N VAL A 179 18.41 4.56 6.30
CA VAL A 179 18.07 4.69 4.88
C VAL A 179 17.26 5.97 4.65
N LEU A 180 16.19 6.18 5.42
CA LEU A 180 15.29 7.32 5.25
C LEU A 180 16.02 8.67 5.36
N LYS A 181 16.98 8.80 6.27
CA LYS A 181 17.78 10.02 6.43
C LYS A 181 18.61 10.39 5.19
N LYS A 182 18.81 9.47 4.26
CA LYS A 182 19.58 9.68 3.02
C LYS A 182 18.69 9.98 1.81
N LEU A 183 17.35 9.87 1.96
CA LEU A 183 16.42 10.15 0.88
C LEU A 183 16.29 11.65 0.65
N SER A 184 16.22 12.06 -0.61
CA SER A 184 15.91 13.44 -1.00
C SER A 184 14.42 13.75 -0.96
N ALA A 185 13.58 12.73 -1.24
CA ALA A 185 12.14 12.89 -1.20
C ALA A 185 11.60 13.06 0.24
N PRO A 186 10.50 13.78 0.44
CA PRO A 186 9.84 13.87 1.73
C PRO A 186 9.40 12.50 2.25
N TRP A 187 9.65 12.22 3.51
CA TRP A 187 9.19 10.98 4.12
C TRP A 187 8.66 11.17 5.54
N LYS A 188 7.79 10.27 5.95
CA LYS A 188 7.31 10.13 7.32
C LYS A 188 7.40 8.68 7.76
N LEU A 189 7.84 8.43 8.99
CA LEU A 189 7.86 7.11 9.61
C LEU A 189 6.94 7.09 10.82
N GLU A 190 5.97 6.20 10.81
CA GLU A 190 5.11 5.86 11.94
C GLU A 190 5.52 4.50 12.51
N ILE A 191 6.01 4.51 13.75
CA ILE A 191 6.46 3.30 14.44
C ILE A 191 5.30 2.71 15.24
N ILE A 192 4.99 1.44 15.00
CA ILE A 192 4.00 0.67 15.73
C ILE A 192 4.73 -0.16 16.79
N GLU A 193 4.69 0.33 18.02
CA GLU A 193 5.35 -0.32 19.15
C GLU A 193 4.78 -1.72 19.40
N GLY A 194 5.65 -2.71 19.57
CA GLY A 194 5.27 -4.12 19.73
C GLY A 194 4.76 -4.80 18.46
N GLY A 195 4.61 -4.08 17.35
CA GLY A 195 4.10 -4.63 16.09
C GLY A 195 5.10 -5.55 15.40
N ASP A 196 4.63 -6.70 14.91
CA ASP A 196 5.36 -7.55 13.96
C ASP A 196 5.20 -7.03 12.52
N HIS A 197 5.68 -7.81 11.53
CA HIS A 197 5.53 -7.46 10.11
C HIS A 197 4.07 -7.27 9.66
N SER A 198 3.09 -7.81 10.36
CA SER A 198 1.65 -7.67 10.11
C SER A 198 0.95 -6.77 11.13
N PHE A 199 1.74 -6.07 11.96
CA PHE A 199 1.29 -5.20 13.04
C PHE A 199 0.50 -5.92 14.15
N HIS A 200 0.72 -7.26 14.32
CA HIS A 200 0.22 -7.95 15.48
C HIS A 200 1.05 -7.57 16.71
N ILE A 201 0.35 -7.20 17.77
CA ILE A 201 0.94 -6.78 19.04
C ILE A 201 0.72 -7.89 20.09
N PRO A 202 1.67 -8.13 21.00
CA PRO A 202 1.48 -9.06 22.10
C PRO A 202 0.26 -8.70 22.96
N LYS A 203 -0.54 -9.68 23.34
CA LYS A 203 -1.73 -9.49 24.18
C LYS A 203 -1.41 -8.78 25.51
N SER A 204 -0.20 -8.96 26.03
CA SER A 204 0.28 -8.31 27.26
C SER A 204 0.34 -6.78 27.18
N MET A 205 0.33 -6.19 25.98
CA MET A 205 0.32 -4.74 25.79
C MET A 205 -1.10 -4.13 25.89
N GLY A 206 -2.15 -4.95 25.96
CA GLY A 206 -3.52 -4.49 26.16
C GLY A 206 -4.13 -3.70 24.98
N ILE A 207 -3.46 -3.66 23.83
CA ILE A 207 -3.91 -2.93 22.63
C ILE A 207 -4.53 -3.92 21.64
N THR A 208 -5.71 -3.63 21.17
CA THR A 208 -6.43 -4.47 20.21
C THR A 208 -5.93 -4.27 18.77
N LYS A 209 -6.17 -5.27 17.93
CA LYS A 209 -5.88 -5.20 16.49
C LYS A 209 -6.63 -4.03 15.82
N SER A 210 -7.87 -3.77 16.25
CA SER A 210 -8.68 -2.66 15.72
C SER A 210 -8.05 -1.31 16.04
N GLU A 211 -7.61 -1.08 17.29
CA GLU A 211 -6.97 0.18 17.68
C GLU A 211 -5.70 0.45 16.86
N ILE A 212 -4.91 -0.59 16.52
CA ILE A 212 -3.75 -0.43 15.65
C ILE A 212 -4.16 -0.06 14.23
N PHE A 213 -5.17 -0.73 13.68
CA PHE A 213 -5.65 -0.44 12.34
C PHE A 213 -6.24 0.98 12.25
N ASP A 214 -7.00 1.40 13.26
CA ASP A 214 -7.54 2.76 13.36
C ASP A 214 -6.41 3.80 13.45
N ARG A 215 -5.33 3.52 14.20
CA ARG A 215 -4.14 4.36 14.25
C ARG A 215 -3.47 4.49 12.88
N ILE A 216 -3.31 3.37 12.16
CA ILE A 216 -2.73 3.35 10.79
C ILE A 216 -3.59 4.21 9.84
N VAL A 217 -4.91 4.02 9.85
CA VAL A 217 -5.85 4.80 9.03
C VAL A 217 -5.79 6.29 9.38
N LYS A 218 -5.81 6.64 10.67
CA LYS A 218 -5.74 8.02 11.15
C LYS A 218 -4.45 8.70 10.71
N THR A 219 -3.31 8.03 10.85
CA THR A 219 -2.00 8.57 10.45
C THR A 219 -1.92 8.74 8.93
N ALA A 220 -2.42 7.77 8.15
CA ALA A 220 -2.46 7.88 6.70
C ALA A 220 -3.35 9.04 6.24
N LYS A 221 -4.55 9.18 6.82
CA LYS A 221 -5.45 10.32 6.58
C LYS A 221 -4.74 11.65 6.82
N GLN A 222 -4.14 11.82 8.01
CA GLN A 222 -3.43 13.06 8.35
C GLN A 222 -2.28 13.35 7.39
N TRP A 223 -1.53 12.32 6.98
CA TRP A 223 -0.45 12.47 6.03
C TRP A 223 -0.97 12.90 4.65
N ILE A 224 -2.07 12.30 4.17
CA ILE A 224 -2.71 12.71 2.90
C ILE A 224 -3.15 14.17 2.98
N GLU A 225 -3.81 14.57 4.07
CA GLU A 225 -4.29 15.95 4.28
C GLU A 225 -3.16 16.99 4.31
N THR A 226 -2.01 16.64 4.88
CA THR A 226 -0.88 17.58 4.96
C THR A 226 0.00 17.61 3.72
N THR A 227 -0.05 16.55 2.91
CA THR A 227 0.83 16.42 1.74
C THR A 227 0.14 16.81 0.44
N PHE A 228 -1.20 16.59 0.34
CA PHE A 228 -2.00 16.75 -0.89
C PHE A 228 -3.22 17.67 -0.68
N ALA A 229 -3.10 18.64 0.22
CA ALA A 229 -4.13 19.64 0.49
C ALA A 229 -4.30 20.63 -0.68
#